data_18dc41f6616a29b78a4675476fd15b3e
#
_entry.id   18dc41f6616a29b78a4675476fd15b3e
#
_cell.length_a   1.000
_cell.length_b   1.000
_cell.length_c   1.000
_cell.angle_alpha   90.00
_cell.angle_beta   90.00
_cell.angle_gamma   90.00
#
_symmetry.space_group_name_H-M   'P 1'
#
loop_
_entity.id
_entity.type
_entity.pdbx_description
1 polymer ?
#
loop_
_entity_poly.entity_id
_entity_poly.type
_entity_poly.pdbx_seq_one_letter_code
_entity_poly.pdbx_strand_id
1 'polypeptide(L)'
;PRVRRQRQMCIRDRYDAVLITIGASTDKKLGLEGEDAEGIFSAVQFLRNVGQNIIMDLTGKEVAVIGGGNVTMDVVRTAKRLGAKKVSAVYRRRTADMTALPTEIEGAVAEGIEMQTLKAPASLDVDENHHIKGIYVTPQMISAINNGRASIKPTGEEDVYIPCDVLVVAVGQNIETKHFEEAGIPVSRGKIVTRSNGSIENLPGVFAGGDCASGPASVIKAIAGAKVAAANIDEYLGYRH
;
A
#
# COMPACT_ATOMS: atom_id res chain seq x y z
N PRO A 1 13.67 -9.91 -23.62
CA PRO A 1 13.04 -11.03 -22.91
C PRO A 1 14.02 -12.20 -22.66
N ARG A 2 14.83 -12.61 -23.66
CA ARG A 2 15.82 -13.70 -23.51
C ARG A 2 16.91 -13.43 -22.48
N VAL A 3 17.41 -12.22 -22.39
CA VAL A 3 18.49 -11.83 -21.45
C VAL A 3 18.04 -11.90 -19.98
N ARG A 4 16.79 -11.59 -19.68
CA ARG A 4 16.25 -11.70 -18.30
C ARG A 4 16.03 -13.16 -17.88
N ARG A 5 15.51 -14.03 -18.76
CA ARG A 5 15.41 -15.48 -18.49
C ARG A 5 16.78 -16.11 -18.25
N GLN A 6 17.79 -15.75 -19.04
CA GLN A 6 19.17 -16.21 -18.84
C GLN A 6 19.73 -15.76 -17.48
N ARG A 7 19.46 -14.51 -17.02
CA ARG A 7 19.93 -14.06 -15.69
C ARG A 7 19.31 -14.86 -14.55
N GLN A 8 18.03 -15.19 -14.59
CA GLN A 8 17.38 -16.00 -13.55
C GLN A 8 17.84 -17.46 -13.57
N MET A 9 18.02 -18.06 -14.73
CA MET A 9 18.65 -19.38 -14.87
C MET A 9 20.08 -19.34 -14.34
N CYS A 10 20.88 -18.32 -14.68
CA CYS A 10 22.25 -18.19 -14.18
C CYS A 10 22.35 -18.03 -12.66
N ILE A 11 21.37 -17.39 -12.01
CA ILE A 11 21.33 -17.29 -10.53
C ILE A 11 21.07 -18.66 -9.93
N ARG A 12 20.04 -19.37 -10.41
CA ARG A 12 19.68 -20.71 -9.92
C ARG A 12 20.80 -21.73 -10.14
N ASP A 13 21.51 -21.65 -11.25
CA ASP A 13 22.61 -22.57 -11.57
C ASP A 13 23.90 -22.28 -10.78
N ARG A 14 23.97 -21.14 -10.08
CA ARG A 14 25.14 -20.72 -9.30
C ARG A 14 24.97 -20.82 -7.78
N TYR A 15 23.74 -20.97 -7.32
CA TYR A 15 23.40 -21.01 -5.90
C TYR A 15 22.55 -22.25 -5.59
N ASP A 16 22.83 -22.88 -4.47
CA ASP A 16 22.12 -24.08 -4.00
C ASP A 16 20.71 -23.77 -3.51
N ALA A 17 20.46 -22.54 -3.07
CA ALA A 17 19.14 -22.04 -2.72
C ALA A 17 18.97 -20.57 -3.11
N VAL A 18 17.70 -20.16 -3.36
CA VAL A 18 17.31 -18.78 -3.69
C VAL A 18 16.16 -18.36 -2.81
N LEU A 19 16.28 -17.21 -2.14
CA LEU A 19 15.22 -16.59 -1.34
C LEU A 19 14.70 -15.32 -2.03
N ILE A 20 13.40 -15.27 -2.30
CA ILE A 20 12.71 -14.12 -2.90
C ILE A 20 12.09 -13.27 -1.78
N THR A 21 12.57 -12.02 -1.62
CA THR A 21 12.10 -11.08 -0.58
C THR A 21 11.88 -9.68 -1.14
N ILE A 22 11.21 -9.58 -2.28
CA ILE A 22 11.02 -8.33 -3.03
C ILE A 22 10.06 -7.33 -2.36
N GLY A 23 9.38 -7.75 -1.29
CA GLY A 23 8.42 -6.90 -0.59
C GLY A 23 7.17 -6.54 -1.42
N ALA A 24 6.54 -5.42 -1.09
CA ALA A 24 5.41 -4.82 -1.79
C ALA A 24 5.71 -3.33 -1.97
N SER A 25 6.31 -2.95 -3.08
CA SER A 25 6.89 -1.61 -3.31
C SER A 25 6.15 -0.76 -4.34
N THR A 26 5.10 -1.29 -4.97
CA THR A 26 4.28 -0.57 -5.93
C THR A 26 2.93 -0.21 -5.32
N ASP A 27 2.39 0.93 -5.73
CA ASP A 27 1.16 1.46 -5.17
C ASP A 27 -0.08 0.96 -5.90
N LYS A 28 -1.17 0.85 -5.17
CA LYS A 28 -2.50 0.69 -5.76
C LYS A 28 -3.03 2.04 -6.17
N LYS A 29 -3.60 2.09 -7.37
CA LYS A 29 -4.31 3.24 -7.89
C LYS A 29 -5.79 3.20 -7.49
N LEU A 30 -6.45 4.37 -7.50
CA LEU A 30 -7.90 4.49 -7.36
C LEU A 30 -8.61 3.99 -8.62
N GLY A 31 -7.98 4.16 -9.79
CA GLY A 31 -8.55 3.86 -11.09
C GLY A 31 -9.50 4.96 -11.58
N LEU A 32 -9.31 6.18 -11.12
CA LEU A 32 -10.08 7.35 -11.52
C LEU A 32 -9.36 8.08 -12.67
N GLU A 33 -10.15 8.70 -13.53
CA GLU A 33 -9.63 9.57 -14.61
C GLU A 33 -8.89 10.77 -13.99
N GLY A 34 -7.73 11.12 -14.56
CA GLY A 34 -6.89 12.21 -14.07
C GLY A 34 -6.00 11.85 -12.87
N GLU A 35 -5.88 10.57 -12.48
CA GLU A 35 -5.03 10.14 -11.35
C GLU A 35 -3.53 10.34 -11.58
N ASP A 36 -3.14 10.73 -12.79
CA ASP A 36 -1.77 11.10 -13.17
C ASP A 36 -1.51 12.61 -13.13
N ALA A 37 -2.48 13.40 -12.67
CA ALA A 37 -2.36 14.85 -12.57
C ALA A 37 -1.30 15.28 -11.56
N GLU A 38 -0.74 16.48 -11.78
CA GLU A 38 0.21 17.08 -10.86
C GLU A 38 -0.46 17.39 -9.51
N GLY A 39 0.29 17.17 -8.42
CA GLY A 39 -0.23 17.26 -7.06
C GLY A 39 -0.83 15.94 -6.54
N ILE A 40 -0.91 14.89 -7.37
CA ILE A 40 -1.34 13.56 -6.94
C ILE A 40 -0.11 12.66 -6.72
N PHE A 41 -0.04 12.05 -5.54
CA PHE A 41 1.06 11.18 -5.16
C PHE A 41 0.52 9.84 -4.65
N SER A 42 1.27 8.78 -4.86
CA SER A 42 1.08 7.59 -4.07
C SER A 42 1.69 7.78 -2.67
N ALA A 43 1.16 7.08 -1.68
CA ALA A 43 1.69 7.16 -0.31
C ALA A 43 3.16 6.73 -0.22
N VAL A 44 3.54 5.70 -0.98
CA VAL A 44 4.94 5.23 -1.01
C VAL A 44 5.86 6.28 -1.62
N GLN A 45 5.44 6.90 -2.73
CA GLN A 45 6.23 7.98 -3.35
C GLN A 45 6.34 9.19 -2.44
N PHE A 46 5.23 9.62 -1.82
CA PHE A 46 5.20 10.75 -0.89
C PHE A 46 6.17 10.54 0.28
N LEU A 47 6.05 9.42 1.00
CA LEU A 47 6.90 9.12 2.14
C LEU A 47 8.36 8.87 1.74
N ARG A 48 8.60 8.27 0.57
CA ARG A 48 9.96 8.10 0.03
C ARG A 48 10.64 9.44 -0.26
N ASN A 49 9.93 10.38 -0.88
CA ASN A 49 10.45 11.71 -1.14
C ASN A 49 10.87 12.40 0.17
N VAL A 50 10.02 12.34 1.20
CA VAL A 50 10.34 12.88 2.52
C VAL A 50 11.55 12.18 3.14
N GLY A 51 11.59 10.85 3.11
CA GLY A 51 12.71 10.05 3.63
C GLY A 51 14.05 10.29 2.90
N GLN A 52 14.00 10.72 1.66
CA GLN A 52 15.17 11.11 0.85
C GLN A 52 15.53 12.61 0.98
N ASN A 53 14.87 13.34 1.87
CA ASN A 53 15.01 14.79 2.03
C ASN A 53 14.73 15.59 0.74
N ILE A 54 13.88 15.05 -0.13
CA ILE A 54 13.33 15.83 -1.24
C ILE A 54 12.32 16.79 -0.64
N ILE A 55 12.64 18.09 -0.72
CA ILE A 55 11.85 19.13 -0.09
C ILE A 55 10.48 19.20 -0.76
N MET A 56 9.43 18.93 0.00
CA MET A 56 8.04 19.15 -0.37
C MET A 56 7.48 20.23 0.55
N ASP A 57 7.37 21.46 0.04
CA ASP A 57 6.74 22.54 0.80
C ASP A 57 5.22 22.46 0.66
N LEU A 58 4.57 22.14 1.77
CA LEU A 58 3.10 22.10 1.85
C LEU A 58 2.52 23.31 2.59
N THR A 59 3.34 24.34 2.85
CA THR A 59 2.89 25.55 3.56
C THR A 59 1.69 26.19 2.87
N GLY A 60 0.61 26.36 3.62
CA GLY A 60 -0.64 26.93 3.15
C GLY A 60 -1.51 26.04 2.28
N LYS A 61 -1.07 24.84 1.92
CA LYS A 61 -1.80 23.89 1.07
C LYS A 61 -2.83 23.08 1.84
N GLU A 62 -3.88 22.69 1.15
CA GLU A 62 -4.86 21.70 1.61
C GLU A 62 -4.51 20.32 1.06
N VAL A 63 -4.41 19.33 1.94
CA VAL A 63 -3.99 17.97 1.59
C VAL A 63 -5.10 16.99 1.92
N ALA A 64 -5.52 16.20 0.93
CA ALA A 64 -6.42 15.08 1.13
C ALA A 64 -5.65 13.75 0.99
N VAL A 65 -5.91 12.80 1.89
CA VAL A 65 -5.29 11.47 1.86
C VAL A 65 -6.36 10.40 1.82
N ILE A 66 -6.35 9.56 0.79
CA ILE A 66 -7.35 8.50 0.63
C ILE A 66 -6.84 7.21 1.25
N GLY A 67 -7.48 6.79 2.33
CA GLY A 67 -7.14 5.54 2.99
C GLY A 67 -7.54 5.47 4.46
N GLY A 68 -7.22 4.35 5.13
CA GLY A 68 -7.56 4.12 6.54
C GLY A 68 -6.62 3.11 7.21
N GLY A 69 -5.41 2.95 6.70
CA GLY A 69 -4.34 2.12 7.29
C GLY A 69 -3.27 2.95 8.00
N ASN A 70 -2.28 2.29 8.62
CA ASN A 70 -1.15 2.96 9.27
C ASN A 70 -0.43 3.92 8.31
N VAL A 71 -0.22 3.51 7.06
CA VAL A 71 0.40 4.35 6.03
C VAL A 71 -0.37 5.67 5.82
N THR A 72 -1.71 5.64 5.91
CA THR A 72 -2.53 6.85 5.86
C THR A 72 -2.20 7.78 7.03
N MET A 73 -2.07 7.23 8.24
CA MET A 73 -1.73 8.00 9.45
C MET A 73 -0.33 8.61 9.34
N ASP A 74 0.64 7.85 8.83
CA ASP A 74 1.99 8.35 8.55
C ASP A 74 1.96 9.53 7.57
N VAL A 75 1.21 9.40 6.47
CA VAL A 75 1.11 10.45 5.45
C VAL A 75 0.44 11.72 5.98
N VAL A 76 -0.72 11.62 6.66
CA VAL A 76 -1.44 12.81 7.13
C VAL A 76 -0.64 13.57 8.19
N ARG A 77 0.01 12.86 9.11
CA ARG A 77 0.87 13.46 10.13
C ARG A 77 2.13 14.09 9.52
N THR A 78 2.73 13.42 8.53
CA THR A 78 3.87 13.97 7.78
C THR A 78 3.46 15.22 7.01
N ALA A 79 2.35 15.22 6.28
CA ALA A 79 1.85 16.39 5.57
C ALA A 79 1.60 17.57 6.51
N LYS A 80 1.04 17.32 7.71
CA LYS A 80 0.84 18.36 8.74
C LYS A 80 2.16 18.96 9.19
N ARG A 81 3.19 18.16 9.43
CA ARG A 81 4.53 18.59 9.82
C ARG A 81 5.29 19.32 8.72
N LEU A 82 4.96 19.07 7.45
CA LEU A 82 5.46 19.80 6.29
C LEU A 82 4.74 21.15 6.07
N GLY A 83 3.90 21.58 7.01
CA GLY A 83 3.28 22.91 7.02
C GLY A 83 1.93 23.01 6.33
N ALA A 84 1.28 21.88 6.00
CA ALA A 84 -0.05 21.91 5.40
C ALA A 84 -1.05 22.65 6.29
N LYS A 85 -1.80 23.59 5.69
CA LYS A 85 -2.84 24.40 6.35
C LYS A 85 -3.97 23.50 6.87
N LYS A 86 -4.40 22.60 6.01
CA LYS A 86 -5.48 21.64 6.30
C LYS A 86 -5.08 20.26 5.79
N VAL A 87 -5.32 19.23 6.61
CA VAL A 87 -5.10 17.84 6.23
C VAL A 87 -6.32 17.02 6.58
N SER A 88 -6.82 16.25 5.61
CA SER A 88 -7.96 15.35 5.81
C SER A 88 -7.65 13.93 5.36
N ALA A 89 -8.07 12.95 6.18
CA ALA A 89 -8.07 11.53 5.84
C ALA A 89 -9.45 11.14 5.34
N VAL A 90 -9.55 10.77 4.08
CA VAL A 90 -10.82 10.36 3.44
C VAL A 90 -10.91 8.84 3.44
N TYR A 91 -11.93 8.30 4.08
CA TYR A 91 -12.12 6.88 4.24
C TYR A 91 -13.54 6.43 3.96
N ARG A 92 -13.69 5.39 3.16
CA ARG A 92 -15.00 4.91 2.70
C ARG A 92 -15.85 4.19 3.75
N ARG A 93 -15.28 3.82 4.91
CA ARG A 93 -15.98 3.18 6.02
C ARG A 93 -15.93 4.05 7.28
N ARG A 94 -16.37 3.48 8.43
CA ARG A 94 -16.26 4.15 9.74
C ARG A 94 -14.82 4.18 10.22
N THR A 95 -14.52 5.06 11.14
CA THR A 95 -13.22 5.07 11.85
C THR A 95 -12.93 3.72 12.51
N ALA A 96 -13.93 3.07 13.11
CA ALA A 96 -13.80 1.75 13.72
C ALA A 96 -13.45 0.62 12.72
N ASP A 97 -13.66 0.83 11.42
CA ASP A 97 -13.31 -0.13 10.37
C ASP A 97 -11.91 0.14 9.76
N MET A 98 -11.21 1.16 10.23
CA MET A 98 -9.83 1.46 9.82
C MET A 98 -8.90 0.33 10.27
N THR A 99 -7.89 0.05 9.45
CA THR A 99 -6.85 -0.94 9.78
C THR A 99 -5.65 -0.32 10.45
N ALA A 100 -5.63 1.00 10.60
CA ALA A 100 -4.65 1.71 11.41
C ALA A 100 -4.82 1.38 12.89
N LEU A 101 -3.73 1.43 13.64
CA LEU A 101 -3.77 1.26 15.09
C LEU A 101 -4.57 2.40 15.73
N PRO A 102 -5.41 2.13 16.74
CA PRO A 102 -6.20 3.18 17.42
C PRO A 102 -5.34 4.35 17.89
N THR A 103 -4.17 4.07 18.46
CA THR A 103 -3.22 5.09 18.92
C THR A 103 -2.69 5.99 17.81
N GLU A 104 -2.53 5.47 16.59
CA GLU A 104 -2.11 6.28 15.44
C GLU A 104 -3.27 7.19 14.95
N ILE A 105 -4.50 6.69 14.99
CA ILE A 105 -5.69 7.48 14.67
C ILE A 105 -5.86 8.61 15.68
N GLU A 106 -5.76 8.30 16.97
CA GLU A 106 -5.85 9.27 18.07
C GLU A 106 -4.75 10.34 17.95
N GLY A 107 -3.51 9.92 17.65
CA GLY A 107 -2.40 10.82 17.41
C GLY A 107 -2.64 11.75 16.21
N ALA A 108 -3.19 11.25 15.12
CA ALA A 108 -3.53 12.06 13.96
C ALA A 108 -4.62 13.08 14.28
N VAL A 109 -5.69 12.68 14.98
CA VAL A 109 -6.75 13.60 15.42
C VAL A 109 -6.21 14.67 16.36
N ALA A 110 -5.34 14.30 17.32
CA ALA A 110 -4.71 15.24 18.24
C ALA A 110 -3.81 16.27 17.52
N GLU A 111 -3.22 15.93 16.38
CA GLU A 111 -2.47 16.84 15.51
C GLU A 111 -3.39 17.70 14.60
N GLY A 112 -4.72 17.59 14.74
CA GLY A 112 -5.71 18.40 14.03
C GLY A 112 -6.04 17.90 12.61
N ILE A 113 -5.82 16.60 12.32
CA ILE A 113 -6.25 15.99 11.07
C ILE A 113 -7.75 15.73 11.09
N GLU A 114 -8.45 16.10 10.01
CA GLU A 114 -9.88 15.83 9.84
C GLU A 114 -10.12 14.40 9.34
N MET A 115 -10.95 13.63 10.05
CA MET A 115 -11.37 12.30 9.63
C MET A 115 -12.66 12.35 8.81
N GLN A 116 -12.56 12.32 7.49
CA GLN A 116 -13.67 12.34 6.53
C GLN A 116 -14.12 10.90 6.23
N THR A 117 -14.85 10.30 7.16
CA THR A 117 -15.31 8.89 7.06
C THR A 117 -16.63 8.74 6.30
N LEU A 118 -16.95 7.50 5.89
CA LEU A 118 -18.14 7.17 5.09
C LEU A 118 -18.19 7.97 3.77
N LYS A 119 -17.02 8.18 3.15
CA LYS A 119 -16.85 8.90 1.90
C LYS A 119 -15.97 8.08 0.95
N ALA A 120 -16.55 7.61 -0.14
CA ALA A 120 -15.83 6.85 -1.17
C ALA A 120 -15.39 7.78 -2.30
N PRO A 121 -14.13 7.72 -2.78
CA PRO A 121 -13.71 8.46 -3.97
C PRO A 121 -14.60 8.16 -5.16
N ALA A 122 -15.05 9.20 -5.87
CA ALA A 122 -15.92 9.11 -7.05
C ALA A 122 -15.24 9.66 -8.31
N SER A 123 -14.73 10.90 -8.27
CA SER A 123 -14.03 11.53 -9.38
C SER A 123 -13.04 12.57 -8.89
N LEU A 124 -12.08 12.92 -9.73
CA LEU A 124 -11.10 13.95 -9.46
C LEU A 124 -11.48 15.23 -10.19
N ASP A 125 -11.27 16.37 -9.55
CA ASP A 125 -11.34 17.68 -10.15
C ASP A 125 -9.93 18.15 -10.51
N VAL A 126 -9.64 18.16 -11.82
CA VAL A 126 -8.32 18.51 -12.37
C VAL A 126 -8.50 19.70 -13.28
N ASP A 127 -7.66 20.72 -13.12
CA ASP A 127 -7.75 21.92 -13.95
C ASP A 127 -7.18 21.71 -15.36
N GLU A 128 -7.31 22.74 -16.20
CA GLU A 128 -6.83 22.74 -17.58
C GLU A 128 -5.30 22.59 -17.73
N ASN A 129 -4.56 22.87 -16.66
CA ASN A 129 -3.09 22.68 -16.58
C ASN A 129 -2.71 21.32 -16.02
N HIS A 130 -3.69 20.40 -15.87
CA HIS A 130 -3.50 19.07 -15.33
C HIS A 130 -3.03 19.04 -13.86
N HIS A 131 -3.51 19.99 -13.03
CA HIS A 131 -3.27 20.03 -11.59
C HIS A 131 -4.53 19.64 -10.82
N ILE A 132 -4.37 18.93 -9.70
CA ILE A 132 -5.49 18.59 -8.81
C ILE A 132 -6.04 19.84 -8.12
N LYS A 133 -7.36 19.96 -8.05
CA LYS A 133 -8.10 21.02 -7.34
C LYS A 133 -8.94 20.46 -6.21
N GLY A 134 -9.34 19.20 -6.32
CA GLY A 134 -10.15 18.54 -5.32
C GLY A 134 -10.63 17.16 -5.75
N ILE A 135 -11.39 16.55 -4.88
CA ILE A 135 -11.98 15.23 -5.12
C ILE A 135 -13.47 15.23 -4.77
N TYR A 136 -14.27 14.65 -5.64
CA TYR A 136 -15.67 14.32 -5.35
C TYR A 136 -15.72 12.97 -4.65
N VAL A 137 -16.48 12.88 -3.59
CA VAL A 137 -16.66 11.67 -2.80
C VAL A 137 -18.13 11.35 -2.61
N THR A 138 -18.52 10.10 -2.89
CA THR A 138 -19.88 9.62 -2.68
C THR A 138 -20.11 9.27 -1.22
N PRO A 139 -21.10 9.89 -0.54
CA PRO A 139 -21.49 9.52 0.82
C PRO A 139 -21.92 8.07 0.91
N GLN A 140 -21.48 7.38 1.96
CA GLN A 140 -21.71 5.96 2.17
C GLN A 140 -22.55 5.72 3.42
N MET A 141 -23.38 4.66 3.37
CA MET A 141 -24.08 4.13 4.54
C MET A 141 -23.68 2.67 4.80
N ILE A 142 -23.84 2.24 6.04
CA ILE A 142 -23.63 0.85 6.41
C ILE A 142 -24.81 0.01 5.91
N SER A 143 -24.50 -1.02 5.11
CA SER A 143 -25.52 -1.95 4.61
C SER A 143 -25.59 -3.25 5.43
N ALA A 144 -24.45 -3.70 5.99
CA ALA A 144 -24.35 -4.87 6.84
C ALA A 144 -23.07 -4.82 7.68
N ILE A 145 -22.99 -5.65 8.71
CA ILE A 145 -21.74 -5.88 9.46
C ILE A 145 -21.38 -7.36 9.34
N ASN A 146 -20.29 -7.68 8.66
CA ASN A 146 -19.81 -9.04 8.45
C ASN A 146 -18.48 -9.22 9.19
N ASN A 147 -18.42 -10.14 10.12
CA ASN A 147 -17.24 -10.40 10.96
C ASN A 147 -16.65 -9.12 11.57
N GLY A 148 -17.51 -8.25 12.12
CA GLY A 148 -17.12 -6.99 12.76
C GLY A 148 -16.79 -5.85 11.79
N ARG A 149 -16.71 -6.10 10.48
CA ARG A 149 -16.39 -5.09 9.46
C ARG A 149 -17.65 -4.63 8.72
N ALA A 150 -17.82 -3.33 8.58
CA ALA A 150 -18.95 -2.78 7.85
C ALA A 150 -18.84 -3.01 6.33
N SER A 151 -19.90 -3.55 5.76
CA SER A 151 -20.20 -3.42 4.33
C SER A 151 -20.89 -2.09 4.09
N ILE A 152 -20.52 -1.42 3.01
CA ILE A 152 -21.02 -0.08 2.69
C ILE A 152 -21.76 -0.08 1.36
N LYS A 153 -22.67 0.87 1.20
CA LYS A 153 -23.30 1.22 -0.08
C LYS A 153 -23.52 2.74 -0.15
N PRO A 154 -23.63 3.33 -1.36
CA PRO A 154 -23.96 4.73 -1.52
C PRO A 154 -25.27 5.07 -0.78
N THR A 155 -25.34 6.28 -0.22
CA THR A 155 -26.57 6.79 0.40
C THR A 155 -27.62 7.17 -0.62
N GLY A 156 -27.22 7.50 -1.84
CA GLY A 156 -28.06 8.11 -2.88
C GLY A 156 -28.07 9.63 -2.85
N GLU A 157 -27.34 10.23 -1.92
CA GLU A 157 -27.11 11.67 -1.88
C GLU A 157 -26.11 12.10 -2.93
N GLU A 158 -26.07 13.39 -3.25
CA GLU A 158 -25.10 13.97 -4.17
C GLU A 158 -23.67 13.83 -3.65
N ASP A 159 -22.73 13.75 -4.57
CA ASP A 159 -21.31 13.69 -4.25
C ASP A 159 -20.85 14.97 -3.53
N VAL A 160 -20.03 14.83 -2.53
CA VAL A 160 -19.47 15.93 -1.74
C VAL A 160 -18.11 16.30 -2.30
N TYR A 161 -17.89 17.58 -2.53
CA TYR A 161 -16.60 18.11 -2.96
C TYR A 161 -15.67 18.36 -1.77
N ILE A 162 -14.45 17.86 -1.87
CA ILE A 162 -13.37 18.12 -0.91
C ILE A 162 -12.24 18.80 -1.68
N PRO A 163 -12.00 20.12 -1.45
CA PRO A 163 -10.90 20.82 -2.09
C PRO A 163 -9.56 20.30 -1.59
N CYS A 164 -8.58 20.20 -2.47
CA CYS A 164 -7.19 19.90 -2.10
C CYS A 164 -6.21 20.33 -3.19
N ASP A 165 -5.07 20.87 -2.77
CA ASP A 165 -3.93 21.19 -3.64
C ASP A 165 -3.00 19.99 -3.82
N VAL A 166 -3.11 19.00 -2.92
CA VAL A 166 -2.35 17.76 -2.94
C VAL A 166 -3.25 16.61 -2.54
N LEU A 167 -3.27 15.57 -3.35
CA LEU A 167 -3.95 14.31 -3.08
C LEU A 167 -2.94 13.19 -2.91
N VAL A 168 -3.03 12.44 -1.81
CA VAL A 168 -2.18 11.28 -1.59
C VAL A 168 -3.02 10.00 -1.51
N VAL A 169 -2.71 9.04 -2.38
CA VAL A 169 -3.43 7.77 -2.47
C VAL A 169 -2.75 6.72 -1.59
N ALA A 170 -3.43 6.29 -0.52
CA ALA A 170 -2.95 5.35 0.49
C ALA A 170 -3.85 4.10 0.61
N VAL A 171 -4.33 3.56 -0.51
CA VAL A 171 -5.30 2.45 -0.57
C VAL A 171 -4.65 1.06 -0.59
N GLY A 172 -3.38 0.99 -0.32
CA GLY A 172 -2.59 -0.23 -0.20
C GLY A 172 -1.48 -0.32 -1.24
N GLN A 173 -0.76 -1.43 -1.20
CA GLN A 173 0.40 -1.69 -2.03
C GLN A 173 0.21 -2.95 -2.86
N ASN A 174 0.93 -3.04 -3.97
CA ASN A 174 1.03 -4.21 -4.82
C ASN A 174 2.45 -4.79 -4.78
N ILE A 175 2.53 -6.06 -5.10
CA ILE A 175 3.78 -6.78 -5.28
C ILE A 175 4.01 -6.91 -6.79
N GLU A 176 5.18 -6.55 -7.27
CA GLU A 176 5.50 -6.68 -8.69
C GLU A 176 5.89 -8.12 -9.02
N THR A 177 4.88 -8.97 -9.23
CA THR A 177 5.05 -10.41 -9.42
C THR A 177 5.18 -10.84 -10.88
N LYS A 178 4.88 -9.95 -11.85
CA LYS A 178 4.81 -10.30 -13.27
C LYS A 178 6.06 -11.02 -13.80
N HIS A 179 7.24 -10.55 -13.44
CA HIS A 179 8.50 -11.16 -13.88
C HIS A 179 8.74 -12.55 -13.28
N PHE A 180 8.22 -12.78 -12.07
CA PHE A 180 8.31 -14.06 -11.38
C PHE A 180 7.34 -15.06 -11.98
N GLU A 181 6.11 -14.62 -12.29
CA GLU A 181 5.10 -15.44 -12.97
C GLU A 181 5.58 -15.88 -14.38
N GLU A 182 6.13 -14.94 -15.16
CA GLU A 182 6.75 -15.22 -16.46
C GLU A 182 7.93 -16.21 -16.36
N ALA A 183 8.62 -16.25 -15.22
CA ALA A 183 9.69 -17.19 -14.91
C ALA A 183 9.21 -18.55 -14.36
N GLY A 184 7.90 -18.75 -14.26
CA GLY A 184 7.29 -20.00 -13.75
C GLY A 184 7.15 -20.07 -12.24
N ILE A 185 7.32 -18.96 -11.51
CA ILE A 185 7.04 -18.89 -10.08
C ILE A 185 5.52 -18.77 -9.89
N PRO A 186 4.87 -19.61 -9.08
CA PRO A 186 3.43 -19.57 -8.88
C PRO A 186 3.01 -18.30 -8.15
N VAL A 187 2.05 -17.57 -8.74
CA VAL A 187 1.48 -16.34 -8.21
C VAL A 187 -0.03 -16.52 -8.05
N SER A 188 -0.58 -16.08 -6.92
CA SER A 188 -2.02 -16.05 -6.68
C SER A 188 -2.40 -14.75 -5.97
N ARG A 189 -3.43 -14.08 -6.48
CA ARG A 189 -3.92 -12.79 -5.95
C ARG A 189 -2.81 -11.76 -5.76
N GLY A 190 -1.85 -11.70 -6.70
CA GLY A 190 -0.72 -10.78 -6.66
C GLY A 190 0.34 -11.08 -5.61
N LYS A 191 0.43 -12.32 -5.11
CA LYS A 191 1.44 -12.79 -4.16
C LYS A 191 2.13 -14.03 -4.67
N ILE A 192 3.39 -14.22 -4.31
CA ILE A 192 4.10 -15.48 -4.56
C ILE A 192 3.50 -16.56 -3.65
N VAL A 193 3.11 -17.69 -4.24
CA VAL A 193 2.53 -18.82 -3.50
C VAL A 193 3.65 -19.62 -2.87
N THR A 194 3.58 -19.79 -1.56
CA THR A 194 4.53 -20.59 -0.79
C THR A 194 3.80 -21.61 0.09
N ARG A 195 4.49 -22.67 0.45
CA ARG A 195 4.11 -23.51 1.57
C ARG A 195 4.33 -22.77 2.90
N SER A 196 3.85 -23.33 3.99
CA SER A 196 4.02 -22.74 5.35
C SER A 196 5.48 -22.54 5.76
N ASN A 197 6.39 -23.33 5.21
CA ASN A 197 7.83 -23.26 5.43
C ASN A 197 8.57 -22.27 4.48
N GLY A 198 7.84 -21.53 3.66
CA GLY A 198 8.40 -20.57 2.69
C GLY A 198 8.87 -21.18 1.38
N SER A 199 8.91 -22.52 1.23
CA SER A 199 9.30 -23.17 -0.03
C SER A 199 8.23 -22.98 -1.12
N ILE A 200 8.66 -22.95 -2.37
CA ILE A 200 7.77 -22.88 -3.53
C ILE A 200 7.56 -24.30 -4.09
N GLU A 201 6.30 -24.64 -4.31
CA GLU A 201 5.94 -25.95 -4.84
C GLU A 201 6.53 -26.19 -6.24
N ASN A 202 7.04 -27.40 -6.49
CA ASN A 202 7.66 -27.81 -7.75
C ASN A 202 8.93 -27.02 -8.15
N LEU A 203 9.49 -26.21 -7.24
CA LEU A 203 10.74 -25.49 -7.44
C LEU A 203 11.71 -25.76 -6.30
N PRO A 204 12.40 -26.92 -6.27
CA PRO A 204 13.36 -27.25 -5.21
C PRO A 204 14.44 -26.16 -5.07
N GLY A 205 14.78 -25.80 -3.84
CA GLY A 205 15.77 -24.76 -3.54
C GLY A 205 15.28 -23.33 -3.72
N VAL A 206 13.98 -23.11 -4.09
CA VAL A 206 13.43 -21.76 -4.22
C VAL A 206 12.45 -21.49 -3.08
N PHE A 207 12.66 -20.39 -2.39
CA PHE A 207 11.89 -19.94 -1.24
C PHE A 207 11.40 -18.50 -1.44
N ALA A 208 10.33 -18.12 -0.77
CA ALA A 208 9.92 -16.72 -0.68
C ALA A 208 9.41 -16.39 0.74
N GLY A 209 9.61 -15.12 1.14
CA GLY A 209 9.23 -14.67 2.48
C GLY A 209 8.97 -13.16 2.54
N GLY A 210 8.41 -12.70 3.65
CA GLY A 210 8.01 -11.31 3.84
C GLY A 210 6.78 -10.95 3.02
N ASP A 211 6.60 -9.66 2.72
CA ASP A 211 5.37 -9.13 2.10
C ASP A 211 5.06 -9.72 0.72
N CYS A 212 6.07 -10.16 -0.03
CA CYS A 212 5.82 -10.77 -1.34
C CYS A 212 5.10 -12.12 -1.27
N ALA A 213 5.17 -12.81 -0.13
CA ALA A 213 4.48 -14.08 0.11
C ALA A 213 3.23 -13.88 0.99
N SER A 214 3.34 -13.17 2.12
CA SER A 214 2.24 -12.97 3.06
C SER A 214 1.27 -11.84 2.67
N GLY A 215 1.72 -10.89 1.88
CA GLY A 215 1.08 -9.60 1.60
C GLY A 215 1.59 -8.50 2.54
N PRO A 216 1.42 -7.22 2.14
CA PRO A 216 1.88 -6.06 2.91
C PRO A 216 1.30 -6.08 4.33
N ALA A 217 2.18 -5.97 5.33
CA ALA A 217 1.78 -5.99 6.73
C ALA A 217 2.78 -5.17 7.59
N SER A 218 3.24 -5.74 8.71
CA SER A 218 4.21 -5.09 9.60
C SER A 218 5.61 -5.66 9.42
N VAL A 219 6.62 -4.87 9.80
CA VAL A 219 8.03 -5.30 9.83
C VAL A 219 8.21 -6.58 10.64
N ILE A 220 7.50 -6.71 11.77
CA ILE A 220 7.56 -7.90 12.64
C ILE A 220 7.11 -9.15 11.86
N LYS A 221 6.06 -9.06 11.06
CA LYS A 221 5.58 -10.18 10.24
C LYS A 221 6.56 -10.51 9.12
N ALA A 222 7.17 -9.51 8.48
CA ALA A 222 8.18 -9.72 7.47
C ALA A 222 9.41 -10.45 8.05
N ILE A 223 9.89 -10.03 9.23
CA ILE A 223 10.99 -10.68 9.94
C ILE A 223 10.63 -12.12 10.33
N ALA A 224 9.43 -12.36 10.85
CA ALA A 224 8.97 -13.71 11.21
C ALA A 224 8.96 -14.65 9.99
N GLY A 225 8.42 -14.18 8.86
CA GLY A 225 8.42 -14.94 7.61
C GLY A 225 9.84 -15.21 7.08
N ALA A 226 10.74 -14.23 7.18
CA ALA A 226 12.13 -14.38 6.78
C ALA A 226 12.87 -15.41 7.64
N LYS A 227 12.65 -15.41 8.96
CA LYS A 227 13.24 -16.42 9.88
C LYS A 227 12.78 -17.83 9.54
N VAL A 228 11.49 -18.02 9.26
CA VAL A 228 10.96 -19.32 8.84
C VAL A 228 11.62 -19.77 7.54
N ALA A 229 11.70 -18.90 6.53
CA ALA A 229 12.33 -19.25 5.26
C ALA A 229 13.83 -19.57 5.43
N ALA A 230 14.56 -18.79 6.24
CA ALA A 230 15.99 -19.02 6.49
C ALA A 230 16.25 -20.38 7.17
N ALA A 231 15.49 -20.72 8.21
CA ALA A 231 15.64 -22.01 8.89
C ALA A 231 15.38 -23.21 7.95
N ASN A 232 14.39 -23.08 7.05
CA ASN A 232 14.08 -24.14 6.08
C ASN A 232 15.07 -24.18 4.91
N ILE A 233 15.75 -23.09 4.59
CA ILE A 233 16.89 -23.08 3.67
C ILE A 233 18.06 -23.83 4.28
N ASP A 234 18.39 -23.58 5.55
CA ASP A 234 19.45 -24.29 6.27
C ASP A 234 19.19 -25.80 6.31
N GLU A 235 17.96 -26.19 6.61
CA GLU A 235 17.53 -27.61 6.56
C GLU A 235 17.68 -28.19 5.14
N TYR A 236 17.24 -27.46 4.12
CA TYR A 236 17.36 -27.88 2.72
C TYR A 236 18.81 -28.08 2.28
N LEU A 237 19.72 -27.20 2.71
CA LEU A 237 21.15 -27.26 2.41
C LEU A 237 21.90 -28.30 3.27
N GLY A 238 21.21 -28.94 4.23
CA GLY A 238 21.79 -29.94 5.14
C GLY A 238 22.62 -29.35 6.29
N TYR A 239 22.54 -28.05 6.56
CA TYR A 239 23.09 -27.44 7.76
C TYR A 239 22.15 -27.77 8.94
N ARG A 240 22.56 -28.73 9.75
CA ARG A 240 21.89 -29.05 11.03
C ARG A 240 22.64 -28.33 12.12
N HIS A 241 22.00 -27.44 12.81
CA HIS A 241 22.49 -26.84 14.06
C HIS A 241 22.11 -27.72 15.27
#